data_3d8dbc7a0551e1e7e6ad41fdf4f0cb48
#
_entry.id   3d8dbc7a0551e1e7e6ad41fdf4f0cb48
#
_cell.length_a   1.000
_cell.length_b   1.000
_cell.length_c   1.000
_cell.angle_alpha   90.00
_cell.angle_beta   90.00
_cell.angle_gamma   90.00
#
_symmetry.space_group_name_H-M   'P 1'
#
loop_
_entity.id
_entity.type
_entity.pdbx_description
1 polymer ?
#
loop_
_entity_poly.entity_id
_entity_poly.type
_entity_poly.pdbx_seq_one_letter_code
_entity_poly.pdbx_strand_id
1 'polypeptide(L)'
;MEFLDLFSGIGGFRRGLERSGHRCIGHVEIDKYANISYMAMYGLSYCKYGKCREGNCCRICSKEVSEHCDGSKCTGEWFAKDIKQLTAGEIPRAEIWTFGFPCTDISLSGKRAGLAGERSGLFFTVAGLL
;
A
#
# COMPACT_ATOMS: atom_id res chain seq x y z
N MET A 1 -10.38 4.18 13.60
CA MET A 1 -9.49 5.03 12.80
C MET A 1 -9.17 4.34 11.48
N GLU A 2 -8.93 5.11 10.43
CA GLU A 2 -8.48 4.61 9.14
C GLU A 2 -6.96 4.59 9.05
N PHE A 3 -6.41 3.59 8.38
CA PHE A 3 -4.96 3.48 8.24
C PHE A 3 -4.52 3.04 6.84
N LEU A 4 -3.27 3.40 6.52
CA LEU A 4 -2.53 2.92 5.36
C LEU A 4 -1.42 1.97 5.81
N ASP A 5 -1.26 0.86 5.07
CA ASP A 5 -0.25 -0.16 5.33
C ASP A 5 0.86 -0.08 4.27
N LEU A 6 1.92 0.67 4.59
CA LEU A 6 3.03 0.92 3.67
C LEU A 6 4.12 -0.14 3.86
N PHE A 7 4.70 -0.59 2.75
CA PHE A 7 5.59 -1.77 2.72
C PHE A 7 4.93 -2.99 3.36
N SER A 8 3.69 -3.21 2.98
CA SER A 8 2.74 -4.07 3.67
C SER A 8 3.18 -5.54 3.79
N GLY A 9 4.06 -5.99 2.90
CA GLY A 9 4.44 -7.39 2.87
C GLY A 9 3.23 -8.30 2.73
N ILE A 10 3.04 -9.19 3.68
CA ILE A 10 1.85 -10.06 3.77
C ILE A 10 0.77 -9.52 4.72
N GLY A 11 0.91 -8.27 5.22
CA GLY A 11 -0.12 -7.59 6.01
C GLY A 11 -0.08 -7.83 7.52
N GLY A 12 1.10 -7.94 8.09
CA GLY A 12 1.25 -8.13 9.55
C GLY A 12 0.65 -6.97 10.36
N PHE A 13 0.92 -5.74 9.99
CA PHE A 13 0.35 -4.55 10.63
C PHE A 13 -1.16 -4.49 10.43
N ARG A 14 -1.63 -4.71 9.21
CA ARG A 14 -3.06 -4.75 8.90
C ARG A 14 -3.80 -5.71 9.81
N ARG A 15 -3.31 -6.94 9.93
CA ARG A 15 -3.95 -7.96 10.78
C ARG A 15 -4.05 -7.52 12.24
N GLY A 16 -3.02 -6.87 12.77
CA GLY A 16 -3.01 -6.36 14.15
C GLY A 16 -4.02 -5.23 14.32
N LEU A 17 -4.00 -4.24 13.45
CA LEU A 17 -4.87 -3.06 13.55
C LEU A 17 -6.34 -3.39 13.29
N GLU A 18 -6.66 -4.23 12.32
CA GLU A 18 -8.05 -4.64 12.09
C GLU A 18 -8.64 -5.42 13.28
N ARG A 19 -7.84 -6.24 13.95
CA ARG A 19 -8.27 -6.91 15.21
C ARG A 19 -8.52 -5.92 16.34
N SER A 20 -7.93 -4.74 16.31
CA SER A 20 -8.16 -3.63 17.25
C SER A 20 -9.24 -2.67 16.80
N GLY A 21 -10.02 -3.01 15.75
CA GLY A 21 -11.16 -2.23 15.28
C GLY A 21 -10.79 -1.06 14.36
N HIS A 22 -9.59 -1.03 13.80
CA HIS A 22 -9.19 -0.06 12.79
C HIS A 22 -9.50 -0.56 11.38
N ARG A 23 -9.63 0.34 10.41
CA ARG A 23 -9.95 0.01 9.01
C ARG A 23 -8.79 0.34 8.07
N CYS A 24 -8.32 -0.65 7.33
CA CYS A 24 -7.38 -0.42 6.24
C CYS A 24 -8.10 0.24 5.06
N ILE A 25 -7.53 1.34 4.55
CA ILE A 25 -8.06 2.04 3.37
C ILE A 25 -7.16 1.91 2.15
N GLY A 26 -5.96 1.34 2.33
CA GLY A 26 -5.04 1.10 1.25
C GLY A 26 -3.69 0.57 1.69
N HIS A 27 -2.90 0.11 0.71
CA HIS A 27 -1.55 -0.37 0.98
C HIS A 27 -0.57 -0.08 -0.16
N VAL A 28 0.71 -0.19 0.17
CA VAL A 28 1.81 -0.08 -0.80
C VAL A 28 2.73 -1.29 -0.65
N GLU A 29 2.95 -2.04 -1.75
CA GLU A 29 3.85 -3.18 -1.77
C GLU A 29 4.47 -3.37 -3.15
N ILE A 30 5.81 -3.35 -3.21
CA ILE A 30 6.56 -3.46 -4.47
C ILE A 30 6.77 -4.92 -4.88
N ASP A 31 6.88 -5.84 -3.92
CA ASP A 31 7.09 -7.24 -4.20
C ASP A 31 5.80 -7.89 -4.70
N LYS A 32 5.87 -8.45 -5.91
CA LYS A 32 4.73 -9.06 -6.58
C LYS A 32 4.13 -10.21 -5.79
N TYR A 33 4.96 -11.06 -5.19
CA TYR A 33 4.48 -12.26 -4.51
C TYR A 33 3.92 -11.94 -3.13
N ALA A 34 4.54 -11.01 -2.41
CA ALA A 34 4.01 -10.48 -1.16
C ALA A 34 2.64 -9.85 -1.40
N ASN A 35 2.49 -9.02 -2.44
CA ASN A 35 1.22 -8.39 -2.79
C ASN A 35 0.13 -9.41 -3.17
N ILE A 36 0.47 -10.46 -3.94
CA ILE A 36 -0.49 -11.54 -4.25
C ILE A 36 -0.98 -12.22 -2.96
N SER A 37 -0.08 -12.51 -2.05
CA SER A 37 -0.43 -13.11 -0.74
C SER A 37 -1.30 -12.18 0.09
N TYR A 38 -0.97 -10.89 0.13
CA TYR A 38 -1.75 -9.86 0.80
C TYR A 38 -3.17 -9.79 0.25
N MET A 39 -3.31 -9.71 -1.06
CA MET A 39 -4.62 -9.68 -1.73
C MET A 39 -5.45 -10.91 -1.41
N ALA A 40 -4.85 -12.09 -1.46
CA ALA A 40 -5.54 -13.35 -1.14
C ALA A 40 -6.00 -13.41 0.32
N MET A 41 -5.16 -12.96 1.27
CA MET A 41 -5.49 -12.96 2.69
C MET A 41 -6.64 -12.04 3.06
N TYR A 42 -6.75 -10.91 2.38
CA TYR A 42 -7.76 -9.88 2.71
C TYR A 42 -8.90 -9.80 1.71
N GLY A 43 -8.99 -10.76 0.79
CA GLY A 43 -10.06 -10.84 -0.20
C GLY A 43 -10.09 -9.64 -1.14
N LEU A 44 -8.92 -9.03 -1.42
CA LEU A 44 -8.83 -7.85 -2.24
C LEU A 44 -8.85 -8.21 -3.72
N SER A 45 -9.53 -7.41 -4.51
CA SER A 45 -9.49 -7.47 -5.95
C SER A 45 -9.29 -6.08 -6.53
N TYR A 46 -8.39 -5.96 -7.48
CA TYR A 46 -8.13 -4.72 -8.20
C TYR A 46 -8.53 -4.86 -9.66
N CYS A 47 -8.87 -3.74 -10.25
CA CYS A 47 -9.15 -3.70 -11.68
C CYS A 47 -7.92 -4.22 -12.46
N LYS A 48 -8.12 -5.21 -13.32
CA LYS A 48 -7.04 -5.79 -14.14
C LYS A 48 -6.33 -4.78 -15.05
N TYR A 49 -6.91 -3.60 -15.24
CA TYR A 49 -6.35 -2.54 -16.06
C TYR A 49 -5.39 -1.60 -15.28
N GLY A 50 -5.13 -1.86 -14.01
CA GLY A 50 -4.12 -1.14 -13.21
C GLY A 50 -4.39 0.33 -12.95
N LYS A 51 -5.59 0.84 -13.29
CA LYS A 51 -5.95 2.26 -13.18
C LYS A 51 -6.64 2.63 -11.86
N CYS A 52 -6.87 1.66 -10.97
CA CYS A 52 -7.49 1.90 -9.67
C CYS A 52 -6.47 2.45 -8.66
N ARG A 53 -5.89 3.62 -8.93
CA ARG A 53 -4.91 4.25 -8.04
C ARG A 53 -5.52 5.06 -6.89
N GLU A 54 -6.81 5.33 -6.91
CA GLU A 54 -7.38 6.41 -6.08
C GLU A 54 -8.56 5.98 -5.20
N GLY A 55 -8.70 4.72 -4.79
CA GLY A 55 -9.84 4.34 -3.95
C GLY A 55 -11.23 4.64 -4.57
N ASN A 56 -11.25 5.28 -5.70
CA ASN A 56 -12.39 5.66 -6.54
C ASN A 56 -12.41 4.87 -7.85
N CYS A 57 -12.08 3.58 -7.78
CA CYS A 57 -12.11 2.69 -8.96
C CYS A 57 -13.41 2.89 -9.78
N CYS A 58 -14.53 2.99 -9.09
CA CYS A 58 -15.83 3.14 -9.72
C CYS A 58 -16.05 4.48 -10.43
N ARG A 59 -15.34 5.55 -10.09
CA ARG A 59 -15.50 6.85 -10.77
C ARG A 59 -14.69 6.95 -12.06
N ILE A 60 -13.53 6.34 -12.10
CA ILE A 60 -12.68 6.34 -13.31
C ILE A 60 -13.15 5.26 -14.27
N CYS A 61 -13.47 4.06 -13.77
CA CYS A 61 -14.02 2.99 -14.60
C CYS A 61 -15.40 3.32 -15.18
N SER A 62 -16.24 4.05 -14.46
CA SER A 62 -17.57 4.41 -14.95
C SER A 62 -17.57 5.42 -16.09
N LYS A 63 -16.51 6.19 -16.29
CA LYS A 63 -16.44 7.20 -17.38
C LYS A 63 -15.74 6.69 -18.65
N GLU A 64 -14.78 5.79 -18.53
CA GLU A 64 -13.94 5.38 -19.67
C GLU A 64 -13.97 3.86 -19.98
N VAL A 65 -14.49 3.03 -19.07
CA VAL A 65 -14.37 1.57 -19.15
C VAL A 65 -15.70 0.88 -18.77
N SER A 66 -16.82 1.52 -19.03
CA SER A 66 -18.17 1.02 -18.70
C SER A 66 -18.50 -0.35 -19.33
N GLU A 67 -17.76 -0.77 -20.35
CA GLU A 67 -17.98 -2.05 -21.00
C GLU A 67 -17.22 -3.24 -20.37
N HIS A 68 -16.27 -3.00 -19.44
CA HIS A 68 -15.36 -4.06 -18.98
C HIS A 68 -15.20 -4.20 -17.46
N CYS A 69 -15.78 -3.31 -16.66
CA CYS A 69 -15.74 -3.38 -15.19
C CYS A 69 -17.16 -3.31 -14.64
N ASP A 70 -17.65 -4.45 -14.16
CA ASP A 70 -18.99 -4.52 -13.54
C ASP A 70 -19.05 -3.94 -12.11
N GLY A 71 -17.96 -3.33 -11.64
CA GLY A 71 -17.87 -2.72 -10.30
C GLY A 71 -17.96 -3.71 -9.13
N SER A 72 -18.39 -4.94 -9.38
CA SER A 72 -18.68 -5.94 -8.35
C SER A 72 -17.41 -6.59 -7.78
N LYS A 73 -16.27 -6.42 -8.44
CA LYS A 73 -15.00 -7.11 -8.13
C LYS A 73 -13.93 -6.21 -7.52
N CYS A 74 -14.19 -4.92 -7.37
CA CYS A 74 -13.23 -4.01 -6.77
C CYS A 74 -13.57 -3.78 -5.31
N THR A 75 -12.61 -4.01 -4.40
CA THR A 75 -12.80 -3.79 -2.96
C THR A 75 -12.81 -2.32 -2.57
N GLY A 76 -12.48 -1.41 -3.49
CA GLY A 76 -12.46 0.03 -3.23
C GLY A 76 -11.26 0.50 -2.39
N GLU A 77 -10.35 -0.40 -2.00
CA GLU A 77 -9.13 -0.03 -1.30
C GLU A 77 -8.10 0.56 -2.27
N TRP A 78 -7.38 1.58 -1.80
CA TRP A 78 -6.30 2.18 -2.55
C TRP A 78 -5.07 1.27 -2.57
N PHE A 79 -4.39 1.21 -3.72
CA PHE A 79 -3.16 0.45 -3.88
C PHE A 79 -2.14 1.22 -4.71
N ALA A 80 -0.88 1.19 -4.28
CA ALA A 80 0.25 1.59 -5.09
C ALA A 80 1.39 0.57 -4.99
N LYS A 81 2.15 0.44 -6.09
CA LYS A 81 3.24 -0.52 -6.17
C LYS A 81 4.53 0.05 -5.55
N ASP A 82 4.87 1.29 -5.85
CA ASP A 82 6.16 1.87 -5.48
C ASP A 82 5.95 3.24 -4.82
N ILE A 83 6.29 3.32 -3.55
CA ILE A 83 6.19 4.55 -2.74
C ILE A 83 7.01 5.70 -3.32
N LYS A 84 8.13 5.41 -3.98
CA LYS A 84 9.03 6.42 -4.56
C LYS A 84 8.42 7.16 -5.75
N GLN A 85 7.38 6.59 -6.36
CA GLN A 85 6.69 7.17 -7.50
C GLN A 85 5.46 8.01 -7.10
N LEU A 86 5.17 8.09 -5.80
CA LEU A 86 3.99 8.77 -5.29
C LEU A 86 4.31 10.20 -4.88
N THR A 87 3.31 11.05 -5.06
CA THR A 87 3.26 12.38 -4.48
C THR A 87 2.27 12.42 -3.33
N ALA A 88 2.42 13.36 -2.40
CA ALA A 88 1.52 13.48 -1.25
C ALA A 88 0.04 13.63 -1.65
N GLY A 89 -0.24 14.28 -2.79
CA GLY A 89 -1.60 14.47 -3.30
C GLY A 89 -2.26 13.20 -3.85
N GLU A 90 -1.50 12.15 -4.14
CA GLU A 90 -2.01 10.87 -4.65
C GLU A 90 -2.37 9.88 -3.53
N ILE A 91 -1.95 10.16 -2.30
CA ILE A 91 -2.12 9.26 -1.17
C ILE A 91 -3.41 9.62 -0.43
N PRO A 92 -4.30 8.65 -0.15
CA PRO A 92 -5.49 8.91 0.64
C PRO A 92 -5.14 9.42 2.04
N ARG A 93 -5.92 10.34 2.55
CA ARG A 93 -5.76 10.79 3.94
C ARG A 93 -6.15 9.67 4.89
N ALA A 94 -5.26 9.33 5.80
CA ALA A 94 -5.46 8.35 6.87
C ALA A 94 -4.93 8.90 8.19
N GLU A 95 -5.54 8.48 9.28
CA GLU A 95 -5.16 8.90 10.63
C GLU A 95 -3.89 8.18 11.12
N ILE A 96 -3.65 6.97 10.58
CA ILE A 96 -2.50 6.14 10.93
C ILE A 96 -1.80 5.70 9.65
N TRP A 97 -0.48 5.80 9.64
CA TRP A 97 0.36 5.19 8.62
C TRP A 97 1.26 4.17 9.29
N THR A 98 1.16 2.91 8.88
CA THR A 98 2.08 1.87 9.30
C THR A 98 3.11 1.63 8.22
N PHE A 99 4.36 1.39 8.60
CA PHE A 99 5.39 1.02 7.65
C PHE A 99 6.50 0.21 8.30
N GLY A 100 6.81 -0.93 7.67
CA GLY A 100 7.91 -1.80 8.05
C GLY A 100 8.96 -1.82 6.96
N PHE A 101 9.75 -0.74 6.82
CA PHE A 101 10.79 -0.71 5.80
C PHE A 101 11.88 -1.76 6.09
N PRO A 102 12.53 -2.30 5.05
CA PRO A 102 13.57 -3.33 5.23
C PRO A 102 14.73 -2.84 6.08
N CYS A 103 15.02 -3.54 7.18
CA CYS A 103 16.09 -3.19 8.12
C CYS A 103 17.46 -3.75 7.71
N THR A 104 17.65 -4.21 6.49
CA THR A 104 18.89 -4.86 6.03
C THR A 104 20.13 -3.97 6.13
N ASP A 105 19.96 -2.65 6.09
CA ASP A 105 21.04 -1.68 6.21
C ASP A 105 21.38 -1.34 7.67
N ILE A 106 20.49 -1.67 8.62
CA ILE A 106 20.62 -1.36 10.05
C ILE A 106 20.97 -2.61 10.85
N SER A 107 20.52 -3.80 10.40
CA SER A 107 20.68 -5.04 11.15
C SER A 107 22.16 -5.48 11.21
N LEU A 108 22.50 -6.24 12.27
CA LEU A 108 23.85 -6.84 12.44
C LEU A 108 24.22 -7.77 11.28
N SER A 109 23.24 -8.37 10.63
CA SER A 109 23.41 -9.27 9.47
C SER A 109 23.43 -8.52 8.13
N GLY A 110 23.19 -7.19 8.11
CA GLY A 110 23.15 -6.36 6.92
C GLY A 110 24.43 -5.57 6.68
N LYS A 111 24.41 -4.70 5.67
CA LYS A 111 25.57 -3.87 5.27
C LYS A 111 25.91 -2.75 6.26
N ARG A 112 25.17 -2.57 7.35
CA ARG A 112 25.35 -1.56 8.39
C ARG A 112 25.48 -0.11 7.85
N ALA A 113 24.82 0.19 6.73
CA ALA A 113 24.83 1.53 6.15
C ALA A 113 23.98 2.55 6.96
N GLY A 114 23.31 2.10 8.02
CA GLY A 114 22.45 2.92 8.86
C GLY A 114 21.24 3.47 8.09
N LEU A 115 20.71 4.61 8.54
CA LEU A 115 19.59 5.29 7.87
C LEU A 115 19.98 5.91 6.51
N ALA A 116 21.28 6.04 6.23
CA ALA A 116 21.80 6.50 4.93
C ALA A 116 21.81 5.39 3.86
N GLY A 117 21.54 4.12 4.21
CA GLY A 117 21.43 3.02 3.27
C GLY A 117 20.23 3.20 2.34
N GLU A 118 20.33 2.68 1.13
CA GLU A 118 19.30 2.83 0.09
C GLU A 118 17.92 2.37 0.54
N ARG A 119 17.84 1.26 1.28
CA ARG A 119 16.58 0.68 1.76
C ARG A 119 16.08 1.37 3.02
N SER A 120 16.96 1.74 3.93
CA SER A 120 16.63 2.51 5.13
C SER A 120 16.25 3.96 4.78
N GLY A 121 16.76 4.48 3.67
CA GLY A 121 16.41 5.80 3.11
C GLY A 121 14.92 5.92 2.74
N LEU A 122 14.21 4.80 2.59
CA LEU A 122 12.75 4.79 2.39
C LEU A 122 11.99 5.43 3.57
N PHE A 123 12.56 5.45 4.77
CA PHE A 123 12.01 6.21 5.89
C PHE A 123 11.83 7.70 5.55
N PHE A 124 12.86 8.30 4.95
CA PHE A 124 12.80 9.71 4.56
C PHE A 124 11.82 9.95 3.41
N THR A 125 11.65 8.98 2.53
CA THR A 125 10.62 9.04 1.47
C THR A 125 9.22 9.11 2.09
N VAL A 126 8.90 8.25 3.06
CA VAL A 126 7.61 8.28 3.76
C VAL A 126 7.44 9.56 4.55
N ALA A 127 8.48 9.99 5.31
CA ALA A 127 8.42 11.22 6.09
C ALA A 127 8.21 12.47 5.22
N GLY A 128 8.71 12.47 3.99
CA GLY A 128 8.50 13.56 3.04
C GLY A 128 7.11 13.58 2.39
N LEU A 129 6.33 12.51 2.52
CA LEU A 129 4.96 12.39 2.01
C LEU A 129 3.89 12.76 3.06
N LEU A 130 4.27 12.82 4.35
CA LEU A 130 3.42 13.24 5.46
C LEU A 130 3.27 14.76 5.50
#